data_644404378f161a9e2030c85004866616
#
_entry.id   644404378f161a9e2030c85004866616
#
_cell.length_a   1.000
_cell.length_b   1.000
_cell.length_c   1.000
_cell.angle_alpha   90.00
_cell.angle_beta   90.00
_cell.angle_gamma   90.00
#
_symmetry.space_group_name_H-M   'P 1'
#
loop_
_entity.id
_entity.type
_entity.pdbx_description
1 polymer ?
#
loop_
_entity_poly.entity_id
_entity_poly.type
_entity_poly.pdbx_seq_one_letter_code
_entity_poly.pdbx_strand_id
1 'polypeptide(L)'
;MTEVEITSRVLVPAEPADLWRLAMDWSRQGDWMLATRVRGGQGAGASVVARTGIGPVGFTDTMVITQWHPPRRCVVRHTGRVVRGTGVFEVIPRGRLTEFAWTERLQLPWPASGALGRLVAGPARWVMGASLRRFRRLIRDRPAVRNGPNTRQVREDVS
;
A
#
# COMPACT_ATOMS: atom_id res chain seq x y z
N MET A 1 13.39 20.93 11.03
CA MET A 1 12.99 19.64 10.42
C MET A 1 12.51 19.89 9.00
N THR A 2 12.94 19.11 8.07
CA THR A 2 12.49 19.22 6.66
C THR A 2 11.55 18.07 6.36
N GLU A 3 10.40 18.36 5.76
CA GLU A 3 9.47 17.36 5.27
C GLU A 3 9.77 17.08 3.80
N VAL A 4 9.81 15.80 3.45
CA VAL A 4 9.97 15.30 2.08
C VAL A 4 8.74 14.50 1.73
N GLU A 5 8.01 14.90 0.69
CA GLU A 5 6.88 14.15 0.16
C GLU A 5 7.28 13.39 -1.09
N ILE A 6 6.94 12.09 -1.11
CA ILE A 6 7.17 11.19 -2.23
C ILE A 6 5.86 10.50 -2.55
N THR A 7 5.39 10.60 -3.78
CA THR A 7 4.18 9.89 -4.24
C THR A 7 4.52 9.00 -5.42
N SER A 8 4.04 7.76 -5.37
CA SER A 8 4.05 6.83 -6.50
C SER A 8 2.63 6.35 -6.78
N ARG A 9 2.30 6.15 -8.06
CA ARG A 9 0.95 5.78 -8.51
C ARG A 9 1.03 4.67 -9.54
N VAL A 10 -0.03 3.83 -9.58
CA VAL A 10 -0.19 2.80 -10.60
C VAL A 10 -1.66 2.62 -10.95
N LEU A 11 -1.95 2.42 -12.22
CA LEU A 11 -3.28 2.07 -12.72
C LEU A 11 -3.36 0.55 -12.92
N VAL A 12 -4.42 -0.06 -12.40
CA VAL A 12 -4.63 -1.50 -12.48
C VAL A 12 -6.07 -1.83 -12.91
N PRO A 13 -6.27 -2.92 -13.67
CA PRO A 13 -7.60 -3.39 -14.07
C PRO A 13 -8.21 -4.24 -12.94
N ALA A 14 -8.64 -3.60 -11.86
CA ALA A 14 -9.25 -4.26 -10.71
C ALA A 14 -10.34 -3.38 -10.11
N GLU A 15 -11.33 -4.02 -9.48
CA GLU A 15 -12.33 -3.30 -8.70
C GLU A 15 -11.68 -2.67 -7.44
N PRO A 16 -12.13 -1.48 -7.01
CA PRO A 16 -11.55 -0.81 -5.85
C PRO A 16 -11.52 -1.65 -4.58
N ALA A 17 -12.56 -2.44 -4.32
CA ALA A 17 -12.63 -3.31 -3.15
C ALA A 17 -11.61 -4.46 -3.20
N ASP A 18 -11.36 -5.03 -4.37
CA ASP A 18 -10.38 -6.09 -4.56
C ASP A 18 -8.95 -5.57 -4.42
N LEU A 19 -8.71 -4.40 -4.99
CA LEU A 19 -7.42 -3.72 -4.86
C LEU A 19 -7.15 -3.37 -3.41
N TRP A 20 -8.13 -2.82 -2.70
CA TRP A 20 -8.03 -2.52 -1.28
C TRP A 20 -7.68 -3.75 -0.43
N ARG A 21 -8.41 -4.85 -0.62
CA ARG A 21 -8.15 -6.10 0.11
C ARG A 21 -6.73 -6.60 -0.08
N LEU A 22 -6.20 -6.52 -1.31
CA LEU A 22 -4.82 -6.91 -1.58
C LEU A 22 -3.80 -5.94 -0.98
N ALA A 23 -4.02 -4.63 -1.12
CA ALA A 23 -3.10 -3.61 -0.66
C ALA A 23 -3.01 -3.53 0.87
N MET A 24 -4.14 -3.74 1.56
CA MET A 24 -4.25 -3.66 3.02
C MET A 24 -4.11 -5.00 3.73
N ASP A 25 -3.79 -6.07 3.01
CA ASP A 25 -3.36 -7.33 3.60
C ASP A 25 -1.88 -7.23 3.95
N TRP A 26 -1.60 -6.83 5.18
CA TRP A 26 -0.24 -6.62 5.68
C TRP A 26 0.64 -7.86 5.53
N SER A 27 0.07 -9.05 5.73
CA SER A 27 0.80 -10.31 5.62
C SER A 27 1.31 -10.58 4.20
N ARG A 28 0.64 -10.02 3.21
CA ARG A 28 0.97 -10.16 1.79
C ARG A 28 1.69 -8.96 1.19
N GLN A 29 1.93 -7.92 1.95
CA GLN A 29 2.66 -6.76 1.44
C GLN A 29 4.08 -7.11 0.99
N GLY A 30 4.72 -8.10 1.59
CA GLY A 30 6.00 -8.63 1.12
C GLY A 30 5.98 -9.23 -0.29
N ASP A 31 4.79 -9.56 -0.82
CA ASP A 31 4.66 -10.07 -2.19
C ASP A 31 4.94 -8.97 -3.23
N TRP A 32 4.74 -7.70 -2.86
CA TRP A 32 4.91 -6.57 -3.77
C TRP A 32 5.83 -5.46 -3.25
N MET A 33 5.92 -5.21 -1.96
CA MET A 33 6.88 -4.26 -1.39
C MET A 33 8.29 -4.84 -1.41
N LEU A 34 9.23 -4.13 -2.03
CA LEU A 34 10.60 -4.60 -2.13
C LEU A 34 11.28 -4.68 -0.76
N ALA A 35 11.89 -5.82 -0.49
CA ALA A 35 12.69 -6.07 0.73
C ALA A 35 11.95 -5.75 2.03
N THR A 36 10.60 -5.79 2.03
CA THR A 36 9.77 -5.38 3.18
C THR A 36 8.82 -6.51 3.56
N ARG A 37 8.73 -6.78 4.85
CA ARG A 37 7.73 -7.66 5.46
C ARG A 37 6.92 -6.87 6.46
N VAL A 38 5.59 -6.99 6.40
CA VAL A 38 4.69 -6.21 7.25
C VAL A 38 3.80 -7.14 8.06
N ARG A 39 3.50 -6.74 9.28
CA ARG A 39 2.51 -7.37 10.16
C ARG A 39 1.72 -6.27 10.84
N GLY A 40 0.45 -6.48 11.07
CA GLY A 40 -0.37 -5.49 11.75
C GLY A 40 -1.84 -5.87 11.84
N GLY A 41 -2.57 -5.06 12.59
CA GLY A 41 -4.01 -5.09 12.65
C GLY A 41 -4.66 -4.24 11.56
N GLN A 42 -5.97 -4.25 11.51
CA GLN A 42 -6.79 -3.43 10.64
C GLN A 42 -7.65 -2.46 11.46
N GLY A 43 -8.03 -1.36 10.85
CA GLY A 43 -8.83 -0.33 11.49
C GLY A 43 -8.01 0.77 12.17
N ALA A 44 -8.65 1.89 12.44
CA ALA A 44 -8.02 3.02 13.11
C ALA A 44 -7.57 2.63 14.52
N GLY A 45 -6.39 3.07 14.93
CA GLY A 45 -5.75 2.73 16.21
C GLY A 45 -4.91 1.44 16.16
N ALA A 46 -5.04 0.61 15.14
CA ALA A 46 -4.25 -0.62 15.03
C ALA A 46 -2.77 -0.32 14.78
N SER A 47 -1.91 -1.14 15.37
CA SER A 47 -0.47 -1.08 15.16
C SER A 47 -0.06 -1.88 13.93
N VAL A 48 0.92 -1.37 13.20
CA VAL A 48 1.54 -2.01 12.04
C VAL A 48 3.05 -1.95 12.22
N VAL A 49 3.73 -3.04 11.91
CA VAL A 49 5.19 -3.18 11.99
C VAL A 49 5.72 -3.63 10.65
N ALA A 50 6.61 -2.86 10.07
CA ALA A 50 7.31 -3.16 8.84
C ALA A 50 8.80 -3.38 9.10
N ARG A 51 9.35 -4.48 8.58
CA ARG A 51 10.80 -4.70 8.54
C ARG A 51 11.25 -4.59 7.10
N THR A 52 12.09 -3.60 6.84
CA THR A 52 12.70 -3.36 5.52
C THR A 52 14.18 -3.67 5.58
N GLY A 53 14.69 -4.49 4.66
CA GLY A 53 16.09 -4.85 4.56
C GLY A 53 16.34 -6.22 3.96
N ILE A 54 17.63 -6.54 3.78
CA ILE A 54 18.11 -7.81 3.21
C ILE A 54 19.01 -8.49 4.23
N GLY A 55 18.67 -9.70 4.65
CA GLY A 55 19.40 -10.45 5.66
C GLY A 55 19.48 -9.68 7.00
N PRO A 56 20.68 -9.53 7.59
CA PRO A 56 20.85 -8.80 8.85
C PRO A 56 20.79 -7.28 8.68
N VAL A 57 20.98 -6.78 7.47
CA VAL A 57 20.97 -5.34 7.17
C VAL A 57 19.55 -4.87 6.92
N GLY A 58 19.08 -3.96 7.75
CA GLY A 58 17.74 -3.41 7.63
C GLY A 58 17.28 -2.71 8.90
N PHE A 59 16.07 -2.19 8.87
CA PHE A 59 15.45 -1.52 10.02
C PHE A 59 14.00 -1.97 10.21
N THR A 60 13.52 -1.78 11.40
CA THR A 60 12.12 -2.00 11.76
C THR A 60 11.45 -0.65 11.94
N ASP A 61 10.33 -0.49 11.28
CA ASP A 61 9.47 0.67 11.38
C ASP A 61 8.15 0.29 12.05
N THR A 62 7.76 1.06 13.03
CA THR A 62 6.49 0.89 13.74
C THR A 62 5.54 2.03 13.38
N MET A 63 4.29 1.68 13.15
CA MET A 63 3.28 2.62 12.71
C MET A 63 1.98 2.40 13.48
N VAL A 64 1.14 3.43 13.49
CA VAL A 64 -0.26 3.35 13.95
C VAL A 64 -1.17 3.84 12.85
N ILE A 65 -2.23 3.10 12.56
CA ILE A 65 -3.26 3.52 11.60
C ILE A 65 -4.05 4.66 12.23
N THR A 66 -4.01 5.83 11.61
CA THR A 66 -4.74 7.02 12.07
C THR A 66 -6.04 7.25 11.33
N GLN A 67 -6.14 6.75 10.09
CA GLN A 67 -7.38 6.76 9.29
C GLN A 67 -7.55 5.42 8.59
N TRP A 68 -8.78 4.92 8.60
CA TRP A 68 -9.14 3.65 7.95
C TRP A 68 -10.52 3.79 7.32
N HIS A 69 -10.55 4.04 6.02
CA HIS A 69 -11.76 4.25 5.24
C HIS A 69 -11.81 3.30 4.03
N PRO A 70 -12.17 2.02 4.24
CA PRO A 70 -12.31 1.07 3.12
C PRO A 70 -13.41 1.50 2.14
N PRO A 71 -13.24 1.27 0.86
CA PRO A 71 -12.04 0.78 0.18
C PRO A 71 -11.17 1.93 -0.37
N ARG A 72 -11.15 3.10 0.25
CA ARG A 72 -10.65 4.34 -0.35
C ARG A 72 -9.31 4.81 0.20
N ARG A 73 -9.13 4.79 1.54
CA ARG A 73 -8.01 5.49 2.16
C ARG A 73 -7.57 4.85 3.47
N CYS A 74 -6.26 4.66 3.60
CA CYS A 74 -5.58 4.31 4.84
C CYS A 74 -4.46 5.32 5.09
N VAL A 75 -4.38 5.85 6.30
CA VAL A 75 -3.27 6.70 6.73
C VAL A 75 -2.59 6.04 7.92
N VAL A 76 -1.29 5.89 7.83
CA VAL A 76 -0.44 5.40 8.92
C VAL A 76 0.48 6.54 9.38
N ARG A 77 0.73 6.60 10.66
CA ARG A 77 1.73 7.49 11.25
C ARG A 77 2.91 6.64 11.73
N HIS A 78 4.10 6.96 11.26
CA HIS A 78 5.33 6.34 11.69
C HIS A 78 5.64 6.76 13.14
N THR A 79 5.81 5.79 14.01
CA THR A 79 6.12 5.97 15.43
C THR A 79 7.50 5.43 15.78
N GLY A 80 8.20 4.89 14.77
CA GLY A 80 9.56 4.34 14.90
C GLY A 80 10.61 5.42 15.18
N ARG A 81 11.82 4.96 15.49
CA ARG A 81 12.97 5.84 15.77
C ARG A 81 13.69 6.25 14.48
N VAL A 82 13.60 5.44 13.43
CA VAL A 82 14.33 5.61 12.16
C VAL A 82 13.50 6.43 11.17
N VAL A 83 12.22 6.07 11.03
CA VAL A 83 11.28 6.76 10.13
C VAL A 83 10.28 7.53 10.96
N ARG A 84 10.04 8.78 10.58
CA ARG A 84 9.01 9.64 11.15
C ARG A 84 8.21 10.29 10.03
N GLY A 85 6.93 10.52 10.26
CA GLY A 85 6.04 11.12 9.29
C GLY A 85 4.77 10.32 9.09
N THR A 86 4.22 10.35 7.88
CA THR A 86 2.97 9.67 7.56
C THR A 86 3.04 8.95 6.21
N GLY A 87 2.48 7.75 6.15
CA GLY A 87 2.21 7.02 4.91
C GLY A 87 0.72 7.11 4.57
N VAL A 88 0.40 7.34 3.31
CA VAL A 88 -0.99 7.42 2.81
C VAL A 88 -1.16 6.46 1.66
N PHE A 89 -2.15 5.58 1.77
CA PHE A 89 -2.57 4.69 0.71
C PHE A 89 -3.97 5.09 0.24
N GLU A 90 -4.12 5.30 -1.05
CA GLU A 90 -5.40 5.69 -1.65
C GLU A 90 -5.76 4.79 -2.82
N VAL A 91 -7.03 4.43 -2.87
CA VAL A 91 -7.64 3.65 -3.95
C VAL A 91 -8.68 4.54 -4.62
N ILE A 92 -8.44 4.88 -5.87
CA ILE A 92 -9.21 5.90 -6.60
C ILE A 92 -9.78 5.28 -7.87
N PRO A 93 -11.11 5.16 -8.00
CA PRO A 93 -11.73 4.69 -9.24
C PRO A 93 -11.39 5.61 -10.42
N ARG A 94 -11.04 5.02 -11.57
CA ARG A 94 -10.73 5.71 -12.82
C ARG A 94 -11.43 5.03 -14.00
N GLY A 95 -12.75 5.04 -14.00
CA GLY A 95 -13.55 4.34 -15.00
C GLY A 95 -13.37 2.82 -14.91
N ARG A 96 -12.79 2.20 -15.95
CA ARG A 96 -12.52 0.75 -15.99
C ARG A 96 -11.25 0.34 -15.24
N LEU A 97 -10.47 1.29 -14.79
CA LEU A 97 -9.25 1.07 -14.04
C LEU A 97 -9.41 1.63 -12.64
N THR A 98 -8.55 1.20 -11.76
CA THR A 98 -8.42 1.76 -10.41
C THR A 98 -6.99 2.23 -10.22
N GLU A 99 -6.84 3.44 -9.72
CA GLU A 99 -5.54 3.99 -9.35
C GLU A 99 -5.22 3.62 -7.90
N PHE A 100 -4.04 3.08 -7.68
CA PHE A 100 -3.46 2.94 -6.36
C PHE A 100 -2.35 3.96 -6.19
N ALA A 101 -2.50 4.85 -5.21
CA ALA A 101 -1.51 5.87 -4.87
C ALA A 101 -0.93 5.59 -3.50
N TRP A 102 0.40 5.65 -3.41
CA TRP A 102 1.16 5.55 -2.19
C TRP A 102 1.99 6.81 -2.01
N THR A 103 1.73 7.55 -0.93
CA THR A 103 2.43 8.79 -0.57
C THR A 103 3.12 8.62 0.77
N GLU A 104 4.40 8.97 0.83
CA GLU A 104 5.17 9.09 2.05
C GLU A 104 5.52 10.54 2.31
N ARG A 105 5.20 11.04 3.50
CA ARG A 105 5.62 12.33 4.04
C ARG A 105 6.59 12.08 5.17
N LEU A 106 7.88 12.18 4.86
CA LEU A 106 8.95 11.84 5.77
C LEU A 106 9.51 13.09 6.44
N GLN A 107 9.69 13.03 7.75
CA GLN A 107 10.31 14.09 8.53
C GLN A 107 11.78 13.73 8.75
N LEU A 108 12.67 14.55 8.22
CA LEU A 108 14.11 14.39 8.38
C LEU A 108 14.63 15.27 9.53
N PRO A 109 15.46 14.72 10.43
CA PRO A 109 15.92 15.42 11.62
C PRO A 109 16.92 16.57 11.35
N TRP A 110 17.41 16.70 10.13
CA TRP A 110 18.34 17.75 9.67
C TRP A 110 17.74 18.53 8.51
N PRO A 111 18.23 19.74 8.24
CA PRO A 111 17.81 20.52 7.08
C PRO A 111 18.27 19.78 5.81
N ALA A 112 17.36 19.04 5.22
CA ALA A 112 17.58 18.32 3.95
C ALA A 112 17.38 19.28 2.76
N SER A 113 17.97 20.46 2.82
CA SER A 113 17.99 21.40 1.70
C SER A 113 18.99 20.93 0.63
N GLY A 114 18.56 20.86 -0.60
CA GLY A 114 19.42 20.61 -1.75
C GLY A 114 19.77 19.13 -2.00
N ALA A 115 21.06 18.79 -2.07
CA ALA A 115 21.55 17.49 -2.51
C ALA A 115 21.18 16.33 -1.58
N LEU A 116 21.18 16.55 -0.26
CA LEU A 116 20.92 15.51 0.74
C LEU A 116 19.44 15.04 0.72
N GLY A 117 18.49 15.96 0.55
CA GLY A 117 17.07 15.59 0.37
C GLY A 117 16.87 14.75 -0.89
N ARG A 118 17.56 15.06 -1.97
CA ARG A 118 17.55 14.28 -3.22
C ARG A 118 18.20 12.91 -3.06
N LEU A 119 19.23 12.80 -2.23
CA LEU A 119 19.92 11.54 -1.95
C LEU A 119 19.02 10.55 -1.21
N VAL A 120 18.11 11.01 -0.36
CA VAL A 120 17.12 10.17 0.32
C VAL A 120 15.89 9.93 -0.54
N ALA A 121 15.36 10.98 -1.18
CA ALA A 121 14.13 10.91 -1.97
C ALA A 121 14.28 10.07 -3.25
N GLY A 122 15.46 10.07 -3.87
CA GLY A 122 15.72 9.32 -5.11
C GLY A 122 15.56 7.80 -4.90
N PRO A 123 16.33 7.18 -4.02
CA PRO A 123 16.20 5.75 -3.71
C PRO A 123 14.81 5.36 -3.20
N ALA A 124 14.21 6.16 -2.32
CA ALA A 124 12.86 5.90 -1.81
C ALA A 124 11.82 5.91 -2.93
N ARG A 125 11.89 6.89 -3.83
CA ARG A 125 11.01 6.96 -5.01
C ARG A 125 11.18 5.77 -5.94
N TRP A 126 12.41 5.33 -6.14
CA TRP A 126 12.71 4.15 -6.96
C TRP A 126 12.11 2.88 -6.32
N VAL A 127 12.32 2.67 -5.02
CA VAL A 127 11.78 1.52 -4.26
C VAL A 127 10.25 1.52 -4.32
N MET A 128 9.60 2.65 -4.06
CA MET A 128 8.15 2.78 -4.13
C MET A 128 7.63 2.48 -5.55
N GLY A 129 8.24 3.07 -6.57
CA GLY A 129 7.85 2.83 -7.96
C GLY A 129 8.05 1.38 -8.40
N ALA A 130 9.14 0.74 -8.01
CA ALA A 130 9.41 -0.67 -8.29
C ALA A 130 8.41 -1.59 -7.56
N SER A 131 8.06 -1.27 -6.30
CA SER A 131 7.06 -1.97 -5.52
C SER A 131 5.67 -1.90 -6.19
N LEU A 132 5.26 -0.72 -6.65
CA LEU A 132 3.97 -0.58 -7.34
C LEU A 132 3.93 -1.27 -8.71
N ARG A 133 5.05 -1.31 -9.45
CA ARG A 133 5.12 -2.11 -10.68
C ARG A 133 4.95 -3.60 -10.39
N ARG A 134 5.53 -4.10 -9.30
CA ARG A 134 5.35 -5.49 -8.83
C ARG A 134 3.91 -5.75 -8.40
N PHE A 135 3.30 -4.81 -7.67
CA PHE A 135 1.88 -4.86 -7.29
C PHE A 135 0.96 -4.97 -8.51
N ARG A 136 1.20 -4.16 -9.55
CA ARG A 136 0.45 -4.23 -10.81
C ARG A 136 0.56 -5.60 -11.48
N ARG A 137 1.74 -6.21 -11.49
CA ARG A 137 1.93 -7.57 -12.04
C ARG A 137 1.10 -8.59 -11.26
N LEU A 138 1.17 -8.57 -9.94
CA LEU A 138 0.38 -9.48 -9.09
C LEU A 138 -1.12 -9.40 -9.35
N ILE A 139 -1.64 -8.22 -9.63
CA ILE A 139 -3.06 -8.05 -9.98
C ILE A 139 -3.37 -8.63 -11.36
N ARG A 140 -2.51 -8.36 -12.34
CA ARG A 140 -2.71 -8.84 -13.72
C ARG A 140 -2.62 -10.36 -13.83
N ASP A 141 -1.75 -10.98 -13.05
CA ASP A 141 -1.50 -12.41 -13.06
C ASP A 141 -2.53 -13.21 -12.23
N ARG A 142 -3.42 -12.51 -11.51
CA ARG A 142 -4.56 -13.17 -10.85
C ARG A 142 -5.58 -13.57 -11.90
N PRO A 143 -6.00 -14.87 -11.93
CA PRO A 143 -7.12 -15.26 -12.76
C PRO A 143 -8.33 -14.42 -12.32
N ALA A 144 -9.01 -13.79 -13.29
CA ALA A 144 -10.26 -13.10 -13.03
C ALA A 144 -11.20 -14.08 -12.31
N VAL A 145 -11.62 -13.75 -11.11
CA VAL A 145 -12.72 -14.47 -10.47
C VAL A 145 -13.93 -14.23 -11.35
N ARG A 146 -14.22 -15.18 -12.22
CA ARG A 146 -15.46 -15.18 -13.01
C ARG A 146 -16.58 -15.30 -11.99
N ASN A 147 -17.23 -14.19 -11.70
CA ASN A 147 -18.55 -14.21 -11.13
C ASN A 147 -19.46 -14.89 -12.16
N GLY A 148 -19.54 -16.20 -12.05
CA GLY A 148 -20.53 -16.97 -12.80
C GLY A 148 -21.90 -16.47 -12.39
N PRO A 149 -22.84 -16.28 -13.34
CA PRO A 149 -24.19 -15.93 -13.00
C PRO A 149 -24.77 -17.07 -12.14
N ASN A 150 -25.18 -16.73 -10.92
CA ASN A 150 -25.90 -17.63 -10.04
C ASN A 150 -27.31 -17.80 -10.59
N THR A 151 -27.45 -18.65 -11.60
CA THR A 151 -28.76 -19.06 -12.12
C THR A 151 -29.31 -20.14 -11.16
N ARG A 152 -29.81 -19.74 -10.03
CA ARG A 152 -30.80 -20.57 -9.33
C ARG A 152 -32.09 -20.51 -10.12
N GLN A 153 -32.25 -21.44 -11.04
CA GLN A 153 -33.59 -21.79 -11.54
C GLN A 153 -34.38 -22.36 -10.38
N VAL A 154 -35.29 -21.55 -9.89
CA VAL A 154 -36.43 -22.04 -9.11
C VAL A 154 -37.29 -22.85 -10.08
N ARG A 155 -37.22 -24.17 -9.96
CA ARG A 155 -38.27 -25.02 -10.53
C ARG A 155 -39.49 -24.90 -9.62
N GLU A 156 -40.48 -24.16 -10.07
CA GLU A 156 -41.83 -24.33 -9.60
C GLU A 156 -42.35 -25.64 -10.20
N ASP A 157 -42.49 -26.66 -9.36
CA ASP A 157 -43.34 -27.79 -9.70
C ASP A 157 -44.78 -27.43 -9.33
N VAL A 158 -45.58 -27.20 -10.36
CA VAL A 158 -47.03 -27.17 -10.31
C VAL A 158 -47.52 -28.59 -10.48
N SER A 159 -48.25 -29.11 -9.50
CA SER A 159 -49.31 -30.12 -9.60
C SER A 159 -50.13 -30.12 -8.37
#